data_0f32fba7708b71ac7bde65d532815d0e
#
_entry.id   0f32fba7708b71ac7bde65d532815d0e
#
_cell.length_a   1.000
_cell.length_b   1.000
_cell.length_c   1.000
_cell.angle_alpha   90.00
_cell.angle_beta   90.00
_cell.angle_gamma   90.00
#
_symmetry.space_group_name_H-M   'P 1'
#
loop_
_entity.id
_entity.type
_entity.pdbx_description
1 polymer ?
#
loop_
_entity_poly.entity_id
_entity_poly.type
_entity_poly.pdbx_seq_one_letter_code
_entity_poly.pdbx_strand_id
1 'polypeptide(L)'
;MGWVDVGWTIIATGVGGYVLLAALITALQRKLIFKPDPRRITPEAAGLAGVEVWRMPTLDGATLIAWYAKAANGYPTILYFHGNAGYIELRSARIADLNARGFGVLMPSYRSYGGSTGYPCEAALIADAKLAYDRLRDHGVATSDIIAFGESLGTGVATQLAAAKLVAGLVLDSPYTSMADLAAKDYPWLPVPRLLWDQFETIRHIKRVTQPVLVIHGQADQLVPVAMGHAVAAAAVAEATLLTYSGATHLDHLPHGSFDDVERWILQLLARQVRAQTKKPEVAPGLEPKPIVRLG
;
A
#
# COMPACT_ATOMS: atom_id res chain seq x y z
N MET A 1 -58.00 -13.07 10.11
CA MET A 1 -56.50 -13.06 9.92
C MET A 1 -55.97 -14.12 10.84
N GLY A 2 -55.52 -15.25 10.30
CA GLY A 2 -55.09 -16.38 11.12
C GLY A 2 -53.69 -16.17 11.71
N TRP A 3 -53.34 -16.85 12.80
CA TRP A 3 -51.98 -16.78 13.41
C TRP A 3 -50.85 -17.07 12.38
N VAL A 4 -51.16 -17.86 11.35
CA VAL A 4 -50.22 -18.16 10.23
C VAL A 4 -49.94 -16.93 9.39
N ASP A 5 -50.96 -16.10 9.08
CA ASP A 5 -50.81 -14.85 8.29
C ASP A 5 -49.94 -13.81 9.03
N VAL A 6 -50.15 -13.71 10.36
CA VAL A 6 -49.34 -12.83 11.22
C VAL A 6 -47.86 -13.29 11.24
N GLY A 7 -47.63 -14.61 11.35
CA GLY A 7 -46.30 -15.18 11.34
C GLY A 7 -45.54 -14.89 10.03
N TRP A 8 -46.17 -15.11 8.88
CA TRP A 8 -45.60 -14.80 7.58
C TRP A 8 -45.33 -13.30 7.39
N THR A 9 -46.20 -12.43 7.88
CA THR A 9 -46.05 -10.98 7.82
C THR A 9 -44.81 -10.53 8.61
N ILE A 10 -44.61 -11.06 9.82
CA ILE A 10 -43.42 -10.75 10.67
C ILE A 10 -42.15 -11.19 9.97
N ILE A 11 -42.09 -12.41 9.45
CA ILE A 11 -40.91 -12.96 8.75
C ILE A 11 -40.64 -12.11 7.49
N ALA A 12 -41.61 -11.83 6.67
CA ALA A 12 -41.46 -11.04 5.46
C ALA A 12 -40.95 -9.62 5.75
N THR A 13 -41.47 -8.99 6.81
CA THR A 13 -41.04 -7.66 7.27
C THR A 13 -39.59 -7.70 7.75
N GLY A 14 -39.19 -8.73 8.54
CA GLY A 14 -37.84 -8.92 9.03
C GLY A 14 -36.83 -9.15 7.90
N VAL A 15 -37.16 -10.03 6.95
CA VAL A 15 -36.32 -10.27 5.75
C VAL A 15 -36.24 -9.03 4.88
N GLY A 16 -37.36 -8.32 4.65
CA GLY A 16 -37.35 -7.08 3.89
C GLY A 16 -36.49 -6.00 4.53
N GLY A 17 -36.57 -5.83 5.84
CA GLY A 17 -35.74 -4.89 6.61
C GLY A 17 -34.26 -5.25 6.52
N TYR A 18 -33.89 -6.53 6.64
CA TYR A 18 -32.50 -7.00 6.49
C TYR A 18 -31.96 -6.71 5.07
N VAL A 19 -32.73 -7.04 4.04
CA VAL A 19 -32.33 -6.80 2.64
C VAL A 19 -32.14 -5.31 2.37
N LEU A 20 -33.05 -4.47 2.86
CA LEU A 20 -32.94 -3.01 2.73
C LEU A 20 -31.71 -2.47 3.44
N LEU A 21 -31.42 -2.92 4.65
CA LEU A 21 -30.23 -2.54 5.42
C LEU A 21 -28.95 -2.98 4.72
N ALA A 22 -28.88 -4.22 4.23
CA ALA A 22 -27.76 -4.73 3.48
C ALA A 22 -27.52 -3.92 2.18
N ALA A 23 -28.60 -3.61 1.45
CA ALA A 23 -28.53 -2.76 0.26
C ALA A 23 -28.04 -1.34 0.57
N LEU A 24 -28.50 -0.73 1.66
CA LEU A 24 -28.06 0.59 2.11
C LEU A 24 -26.58 0.60 2.47
N ILE A 25 -26.12 -0.38 3.25
CA ILE A 25 -24.69 -0.52 3.62
C ILE A 25 -23.85 -0.72 2.35
N THR A 26 -24.30 -1.58 1.43
CA THR A 26 -23.63 -1.78 0.13
C THR A 26 -23.54 -0.49 -0.68
N ALA A 27 -24.60 0.29 -0.75
CA ALA A 27 -24.59 1.57 -1.45
C ALA A 27 -23.66 2.61 -0.82
N LEU A 28 -23.53 2.58 0.51
CA LEU A 28 -22.72 3.54 1.27
C LEU A 28 -21.30 3.03 1.59
N GLN A 29 -20.93 1.82 1.20
CA GLN A 29 -19.69 1.14 1.61
C GLN A 29 -18.43 2.00 1.39
N ARG A 30 -18.31 2.73 0.27
CA ARG A 30 -17.17 3.60 0.01
C ARG A 30 -17.06 4.76 1.00
N LYS A 31 -18.17 5.29 1.51
CA LYS A 31 -18.17 6.29 2.59
C LYS A 31 -17.80 5.69 3.94
N LEU A 32 -18.01 4.38 4.12
CA LEU A 32 -17.61 3.67 5.33
C LEU A 32 -16.12 3.30 5.29
N ILE A 33 -15.62 2.87 4.12
CA ILE A 33 -14.22 2.49 3.92
C ILE A 33 -13.33 3.73 3.90
N PHE A 34 -13.58 4.68 3.01
CA PHE A 34 -12.75 5.85 2.82
C PHE A 34 -13.18 7.01 3.73
N LYS A 35 -12.21 7.57 4.44
CA LYS A 35 -12.40 8.70 5.38
C LYS A 35 -11.58 9.90 4.93
N PRO A 36 -11.87 10.48 3.74
CA PRO A 36 -11.08 11.56 3.20
C PRO A 36 -11.20 12.83 4.05
N ASP A 37 -10.08 13.50 4.22
CA ASP A 37 -10.01 14.89 4.65
C ASP A 37 -9.46 15.72 3.49
N PRO A 38 -10.26 16.61 2.88
CA PRO A 38 -9.86 17.37 1.71
C PRO A 38 -8.94 18.55 2.03
N ARG A 39 -8.63 18.81 3.30
CA ARG A 39 -7.76 19.91 3.71
C ARG A 39 -6.43 19.82 2.98
N ARG A 40 -5.99 20.95 2.46
CA ARG A 40 -4.73 21.07 1.75
C ARG A 40 -3.81 22.00 2.51
N ILE A 41 -2.69 21.46 2.95
CA ILE A 41 -1.60 22.18 3.59
C ILE A 41 -0.36 22.02 2.72
N THR A 42 0.53 23.00 2.71
CA THR A 42 1.81 22.86 1.99
C THR A 42 2.84 22.15 2.88
N PRO A 43 3.86 21.50 2.28
CA PRO A 43 4.94 20.91 3.07
C PRO A 43 5.60 21.90 4.03
N GLU A 44 5.82 23.14 3.59
CA GLU A 44 6.44 24.18 4.41
C GLU A 44 5.57 24.52 5.65
N ALA A 45 4.24 24.62 5.47
CA ALA A 45 3.31 24.84 6.58
C ALA A 45 3.26 23.65 7.56
N ALA A 46 3.59 22.44 7.06
CA ALA A 46 3.74 21.22 7.87
C ALA A 46 5.15 21.07 8.48
N GLY A 47 6.03 22.06 8.33
CA GLY A 47 7.41 22.04 8.85
C GLY A 47 8.40 21.24 8.03
N LEU A 48 8.08 20.90 6.78
CA LEU A 48 8.92 20.10 5.88
C LEU A 48 9.64 21.02 4.87
N ALA A 49 10.87 21.39 5.16
CA ALA A 49 11.70 22.15 4.24
C ALA A 49 12.22 21.28 3.09
N GLY A 50 12.23 21.82 1.87
CA GLY A 50 12.79 21.15 0.68
C GLY A 50 11.93 20.00 0.13
N VAL A 51 10.70 19.84 0.61
CA VAL A 51 9.74 18.87 0.08
C VAL A 51 8.91 19.53 -1.03
N GLU A 52 8.90 18.93 -2.20
CA GLU A 52 8.18 19.41 -3.38
C GLU A 52 6.72 18.93 -3.38
N VAL A 53 5.84 19.74 -3.94
CA VAL A 53 4.47 19.34 -4.24
C VAL A 53 4.36 18.93 -5.71
N TRP A 54 4.12 17.65 -5.95
CA TRP A 54 3.84 17.16 -7.29
C TRP A 54 2.35 17.13 -7.57
N ARG A 55 1.97 17.60 -8.76
CA ARG A 55 0.62 17.51 -9.30
C ARG A 55 0.63 16.47 -10.42
N MET A 56 -0.10 15.39 -10.23
CA MET A 56 -0.12 14.27 -11.16
C MET A 56 -1.52 14.14 -11.79
N PRO A 57 -1.73 14.65 -13.03
CA PRO A 57 -2.99 14.44 -13.73
C PRO A 57 -3.17 12.96 -14.09
N THR A 58 -4.36 12.45 -13.88
CA THR A 58 -4.76 11.08 -14.22
C THR A 58 -5.46 11.03 -15.58
N LEU A 59 -5.54 9.85 -16.19
CA LEU A 59 -6.18 9.67 -17.50
C LEU A 59 -7.69 9.93 -17.48
N ASP A 60 -8.34 9.78 -16.33
CA ASP A 60 -9.77 10.02 -16.13
C ASP A 60 -10.10 11.43 -15.62
N GLY A 61 -9.13 12.36 -15.72
CA GLY A 61 -9.32 13.80 -15.45
C GLY A 61 -9.20 14.20 -13.98
N ALA A 62 -8.87 13.29 -13.06
CA ALA A 62 -8.51 13.67 -11.70
C ALA A 62 -7.09 14.26 -11.65
N THR A 63 -6.76 14.93 -10.56
CA THR A 63 -5.40 15.41 -10.26
C THR A 63 -5.03 14.96 -8.86
N LEU A 64 -3.93 14.21 -8.75
CA LEU A 64 -3.40 13.81 -7.45
C LEU A 64 -2.39 14.84 -6.97
N ILE A 65 -2.40 15.10 -5.68
CA ILE A 65 -1.36 15.85 -4.97
C ILE A 65 -0.44 14.82 -4.31
N ALA A 66 0.87 14.99 -4.49
CA ALA A 66 1.86 14.19 -3.79
C ALA A 66 2.94 15.08 -3.19
N TRP A 67 3.54 14.65 -2.10
CA TRP A 67 4.73 15.27 -1.52
C TRP A 67 5.96 14.44 -1.86
N TYR A 68 6.98 15.11 -2.38
CA TYR A 68 8.23 14.49 -2.77
C TYR A 68 9.42 15.08 -2.00
N ALA A 69 10.06 14.26 -1.21
CA ALA A 69 11.35 14.55 -0.58
C ALA A 69 12.44 13.78 -1.35
N LYS A 70 13.47 14.47 -1.79
CA LYS A 70 14.57 13.86 -2.55
C LYS A 70 15.43 12.96 -1.66
N ALA A 71 15.88 11.82 -2.19
CA ALA A 71 16.82 10.95 -1.52
C ALA A 71 18.23 11.56 -1.47
N ALA A 72 18.99 11.26 -0.41
CA ALA A 72 20.42 11.45 -0.38
C ALA A 72 21.11 10.51 -1.39
N ASN A 73 22.32 10.86 -1.83
CA ASN A 73 23.06 10.04 -2.78
C ASN A 73 23.26 8.61 -2.27
N GLY A 74 22.88 7.62 -3.08
CA GLY A 74 22.99 6.20 -2.75
C GLY A 74 21.86 5.63 -1.89
N TYR A 75 20.86 6.44 -1.53
CA TYR A 75 19.68 6.01 -0.81
C TYR A 75 18.49 5.80 -1.75
N PRO A 76 17.59 4.85 -1.46
CA PRO A 76 16.40 4.61 -2.27
C PRO A 76 15.31 5.62 -1.96
N THR A 77 14.30 5.64 -2.82
CA THR A 77 13.06 6.41 -2.63
C THR A 77 11.93 5.49 -2.17
N ILE A 78 11.29 5.85 -1.09
CA ILE A 78 10.11 5.18 -0.56
C ILE A 78 8.88 5.75 -1.25
N LEU A 79 8.17 4.92 -2.01
CA LEU A 79 6.85 5.23 -2.54
C LEU A 79 5.82 4.80 -1.49
N TYR A 80 5.33 5.80 -0.74
CA TYR A 80 4.56 5.59 0.49
C TYR A 80 3.07 5.77 0.25
N PHE A 81 2.28 4.74 0.54
CA PHE A 81 0.83 4.73 0.49
C PHE A 81 0.26 4.79 1.91
N HIS A 82 -0.36 5.91 2.25
CA HIS A 82 -0.84 6.20 3.60
C HIS A 82 -2.09 5.39 3.99
N GLY A 83 -2.40 5.37 5.28
CA GLY A 83 -3.61 4.76 5.83
C GLY A 83 -4.89 5.51 5.43
N ASN A 84 -6.02 4.94 5.83
CA ASN A 84 -7.34 5.38 5.40
C ASN A 84 -7.74 6.78 5.88
N ALA A 85 -7.40 7.16 7.12
CA ALA A 85 -7.91 8.39 7.74
C ALA A 85 -6.98 9.59 7.55
N GLY A 86 -7.59 10.77 7.43
CA GLY A 86 -6.91 12.05 7.47
C GLY A 86 -6.41 12.54 6.11
N TYR A 87 -5.29 13.21 6.11
CA TYR A 87 -4.63 13.80 4.94
C TYR A 87 -3.11 13.73 5.12
N ILE A 88 -2.37 14.04 4.08
CA ILE A 88 -0.92 13.79 3.99
C ILE A 88 -0.10 14.47 5.10
N GLU A 89 -0.51 15.65 5.57
CA GLU A 89 0.18 16.37 6.66
C GLU A 89 0.27 15.54 7.94
N LEU A 90 -0.73 14.70 8.25
CA LEU A 90 -0.68 13.84 9.44
C LEU A 90 0.49 12.84 9.40
N ARG A 91 1.17 12.72 8.25
CA ARG A 91 2.36 11.89 8.04
C ARG A 91 3.63 12.73 7.89
N SER A 92 3.57 14.04 8.13
CA SER A 92 4.74 14.93 8.03
C SER A 92 5.92 14.46 8.88
N ALA A 93 5.66 14.04 10.13
CA ALA A 93 6.70 13.49 11.00
C ALA A 93 7.35 12.21 10.42
N ARG A 94 6.57 11.34 9.76
CA ARG A 94 7.09 10.14 9.10
C ARG A 94 7.95 10.50 7.88
N ILE A 95 7.52 11.48 7.08
CA ILE A 95 8.30 11.98 5.94
C ILE A 95 9.60 12.59 6.43
N ALA A 96 9.54 13.43 7.49
CA ALA A 96 10.71 14.05 8.07
C ALA A 96 11.72 13.02 8.58
N ASP A 97 11.27 12.03 9.34
CA ASP A 97 12.12 10.97 9.90
C ASP A 97 12.78 10.13 8.80
N LEU A 98 12.02 9.66 7.82
CA LEU A 98 12.55 8.90 6.69
C LEU A 98 13.56 9.72 5.87
N ASN A 99 13.27 11.01 5.61
CA ASN A 99 14.16 11.87 4.85
C ASN A 99 15.43 12.24 5.64
N ALA A 100 15.33 12.44 6.96
CA ALA A 100 16.49 12.64 7.84
C ALA A 100 17.44 11.44 7.85
N ARG A 101 16.92 10.22 7.63
CA ARG A 101 17.70 8.98 7.47
C ARG A 101 18.31 8.83 6.06
N GLY A 102 18.06 9.79 5.16
CA GLY A 102 18.59 9.81 3.79
C GLY A 102 17.64 9.26 2.73
N PHE A 103 16.52 8.65 3.10
CA PHE A 103 15.55 8.13 2.13
C PHE A 103 14.83 9.24 1.37
N GLY A 104 14.65 9.08 0.05
CA GLY A 104 13.62 9.83 -0.65
C GLY A 104 12.24 9.33 -0.26
N VAL A 105 11.24 10.20 -0.34
CA VAL A 105 9.84 9.83 -0.08
C VAL A 105 8.96 10.44 -1.16
N LEU A 106 8.19 9.63 -1.87
CA LEU A 106 7.04 10.12 -2.63
C LEU A 106 5.77 9.60 -1.96
N MET A 107 4.95 10.51 -1.45
CA MET A 107 3.69 10.17 -0.81
C MET A 107 2.53 10.81 -1.57
N PRO A 108 1.83 10.05 -2.46
CA PRO A 108 0.61 10.53 -3.09
C PRO A 108 -0.55 10.53 -2.09
N SER A 109 -1.32 11.63 -2.08
CA SER A 109 -2.63 11.68 -1.45
C SER A 109 -3.64 10.97 -2.34
N TYR A 110 -4.46 10.11 -1.76
CA TYR A 110 -5.55 9.45 -2.50
C TYR A 110 -6.58 10.46 -3.00
N ARG A 111 -7.40 10.05 -3.96
CA ARG A 111 -8.52 10.85 -4.47
C ARG A 111 -9.42 11.31 -3.32
N SER A 112 -9.87 12.54 -3.34
CA SER A 112 -10.60 13.25 -2.28
C SER A 112 -9.82 13.57 -1.00
N TYR A 113 -8.54 13.14 -0.86
CA TYR A 113 -7.69 13.44 0.28
C TYR A 113 -6.71 14.57 -0.06
N GLY A 114 -6.39 15.45 0.90
CA GLY A 114 -5.27 16.40 0.84
C GLY A 114 -5.23 17.29 -0.40
N GLY A 115 -6.37 17.61 -1.00
CA GLY A 115 -6.48 18.42 -2.21
C GLY A 115 -6.40 17.63 -3.53
N SER A 116 -6.25 16.30 -3.49
CA SER A 116 -6.46 15.44 -4.67
C SER A 116 -7.94 15.42 -5.08
N THR A 117 -8.21 15.45 -6.38
CA THR A 117 -9.58 15.42 -6.92
C THR A 117 -10.05 14.00 -7.27
N GLY A 118 -11.32 13.84 -7.65
CA GLY A 118 -11.91 12.54 -7.99
C GLY A 118 -12.40 11.76 -6.77
N TYR A 119 -12.90 10.54 -7.00
CA TYR A 119 -13.48 9.69 -5.96
C TYR A 119 -12.64 8.44 -5.74
N PRO A 120 -12.38 8.04 -4.47
CA PRO A 120 -11.58 6.87 -4.18
C PRO A 120 -12.38 5.58 -4.43
N CYS A 121 -11.71 4.60 -5.04
CA CYS A 121 -12.11 3.20 -5.11
C CYS A 121 -10.86 2.37 -5.35
N GLU A 122 -10.90 1.07 -5.11
CA GLU A 122 -9.73 0.20 -5.25
C GLU A 122 -9.07 0.35 -6.63
N ALA A 123 -9.83 0.21 -7.72
CA ALA A 123 -9.29 0.30 -9.08
C ALA A 123 -8.60 1.65 -9.35
N ALA A 124 -9.18 2.75 -8.85
CA ALA A 124 -8.60 4.08 -8.99
C ALA A 124 -7.31 4.22 -8.18
N LEU A 125 -7.30 3.78 -6.92
CA LEU A 125 -6.10 3.85 -6.07
C LEU A 125 -4.93 3.04 -6.66
N ILE A 126 -5.22 1.89 -7.27
CA ILE A 126 -4.20 1.07 -7.92
C ILE A 126 -3.68 1.71 -9.21
N ALA A 127 -4.55 2.33 -10.01
CA ALA A 127 -4.13 3.10 -11.19
C ALA A 127 -3.26 4.31 -10.78
N ASP A 128 -3.66 5.01 -9.72
CA ASP A 128 -2.95 6.14 -9.15
C ASP A 128 -1.57 5.75 -8.58
N ALA A 129 -1.49 4.58 -7.93
CA ALA A 129 -0.22 4.04 -7.44
C ALA A 129 0.75 3.73 -8.59
N LYS A 130 0.26 3.18 -9.70
CA LYS A 130 1.06 2.95 -10.91
C LYS A 130 1.51 4.26 -11.53
N LEU A 131 0.64 5.27 -11.59
CA LEU A 131 1.00 6.62 -12.06
C LEU A 131 2.13 7.22 -11.19
N ALA A 132 2.02 7.14 -9.87
CA ALA A 132 3.06 7.65 -8.97
C ALA A 132 4.40 6.90 -9.14
N TYR A 133 4.36 5.59 -9.32
CA TYR A 133 5.52 4.78 -9.65
C TYR A 133 6.15 5.22 -10.99
N ASP A 134 5.35 5.36 -12.05
CA ASP A 134 5.84 5.76 -13.37
C ASP A 134 6.44 7.17 -13.33
N ARG A 135 5.86 8.09 -12.53
CA ARG A 135 6.42 9.43 -12.29
C ARG A 135 7.78 9.41 -11.59
N LEU A 136 8.00 8.52 -10.62
CA LEU A 136 9.35 8.32 -10.05
C LEU A 136 10.33 7.82 -11.10
N ARG A 137 9.91 6.89 -11.95
CA ARG A 137 10.72 6.36 -13.05
C ARG A 137 11.11 7.46 -14.05
N ASP A 138 10.13 8.28 -14.44
CA ASP A 138 10.34 9.43 -15.35
C ASP A 138 11.27 10.48 -14.70
N HIS A 139 11.25 10.60 -13.36
CA HIS A 139 12.14 11.47 -12.59
C HIS A 139 13.57 10.90 -12.43
N GLY A 140 13.85 9.72 -12.99
CA GLY A 140 15.17 9.10 -13.01
C GLY A 140 15.45 8.13 -11.86
N VAL A 141 14.49 7.83 -10.97
CA VAL A 141 14.66 6.84 -9.90
C VAL A 141 14.65 5.43 -10.49
N ALA A 142 15.70 4.64 -10.31
CA ALA A 142 15.77 3.27 -10.83
C ALA A 142 14.78 2.35 -10.12
N THR A 143 14.32 1.26 -10.78
CA THR A 143 13.41 0.28 -10.15
C THR A 143 14.05 -0.38 -8.92
N SER A 144 15.37 -0.56 -8.96
CA SER A 144 16.18 -1.07 -7.83
C SER A 144 16.24 -0.13 -6.64
N ASP A 145 15.84 1.14 -6.83
CA ASP A 145 15.91 2.19 -5.81
C ASP A 145 14.51 2.63 -5.35
N ILE A 146 13.44 1.90 -5.73
CA ILE A 146 12.08 2.15 -5.28
C ILE A 146 11.69 1.10 -4.24
N ILE A 147 11.37 1.53 -3.02
CA ILE A 147 10.75 0.70 -1.99
C ILE A 147 9.25 1.05 -1.96
N ALA A 148 8.39 0.08 -2.21
CA ALA A 148 6.96 0.27 -2.01
C ALA A 148 6.63 0.11 -0.52
N PHE A 149 5.98 1.12 0.06
CA PHE A 149 5.59 1.12 1.47
C PHE A 149 4.08 1.34 1.60
N GLY A 150 3.40 0.44 2.29
CA GLY A 150 1.97 0.58 2.58
C GLY A 150 1.70 0.63 4.08
N GLU A 151 0.89 1.59 4.51
CA GLU A 151 0.39 1.76 5.87
C GLU A 151 -1.10 1.41 5.92
N SER A 152 -1.53 0.44 6.72
CA SER A 152 -2.94 0.08 6.90
C SER A 152 -3.66 -0.13 5.55
N LEU A 153 -4.64 0.70 5.16
CA LEU A 153 -5.27 0.68 3.83
C LEU A 153 -4.22 0.63 2.70
N GLY A 154 -3.14 1.38 2.84
CA GLY A 154 -2.06 1.45 1.86
C GLY A 154 -1.33 0.13 1.65
N THR A 155 -1.42 -0.83 2.56
CA THR A 155 -0.81 -2.16 2.39
C THR A 155 -1.42 -2.92 1.22
N GLY A 156 -2.75 -2.82 1.03
CA GLY A 156 -3.43 -3.38 -0.13
C GLY A 156 -3.04 -2.69 -1.44
N VAL A 157 -2.77 -1.37 -1.39
CA VAL A 157 -2.31 -0.59 -2.56
C VAL A 157 -0.87 -0.95 -2.92
N ALA A 158 0.05 -0.92 -1.93
CA ALA A 158 1.46 -1.24 -2.13
C ALA A 158 1.67 -2.68 -2.63
N THR A 159 0.91 -3.64 -2.07
CA THR A 159 0.99 -5.04 -2.48
C THR A 159 0.55 -5.23 -3.94
N GLN A 160 -0.56 -4.59 -4.36
CA GLN A 160 -1.03 -4.69 -5.74
C GLN A 160 -0.08 -3.97 -6.72
N LEU A 161 0.54 -2.87 -6.30
CA LEU A 161 1.60 -2.23 -7.07
C LEU A 161 2.79 -3.16 -7.25
N ALA A 162 3.34 -3.72 -6.16
CA ALA A 162 4.50 -4.61 -6.20
C ALA A 162 4.22 -5.92 -6.97
N ALA A 163 2.96 -6.40 -6.99
CA ALA A 163 2.54 -7.52 -7.82
C ALA A 163 2.49 -7.21 -9.34
N ALA A 164 2.48 -5.92 -9.71
CA ALA A 164 2.35 -5.45 -11.09
C ALA A 164 3.60 -4.72 -11.62
N LYS A 165 4.44 -4.17 -10.76
CA LYS A 165 5.64 -3.40 -11.10
C LYS A 165 6.84 -3.91 -10.30
N LEU A 166 8.02 -3.87 -10.90
CA LEU A 166 9.27 -4.19 -10.20
C LEU A 166 9.63 -3.06 -9.24
N VAL A 167 9.90 -3.43 -7.99
CA VAL A 167 10.41 -2.54 -6.94
C VAL A 167 11.60 -3.23 -6.25
N ALA A 168 12.41 -2.52 -5.49
CA ALA A 168 13.51 -3.12 -4.75
C ALA A 168 13.02 -4.02 -3.60
N GLY A 169 11.94 -3.60 -2.94
CA GLY A 169 11.31 -4.34 -1.84
C GLY A 169 9.95 -3.77 -1.48
N LEU A 170 9.20 -4.52 -0.68
CA LEU A 170 7.86 -4.17 -0.22
C LEU A 170 7.83 -4.13 1.30
N VAL A 171 7.39 -3.00 1.88
CA VAL A 171 7.17 -2.84 3.33
C VAL A 171 5.68 -2.69 3.58
N LEU A 172 5.16 -3.51 4.49
CA LEU A 172 3.74 -3.53 4.87
C LEU A 172 3.61 -3.25 6.38
N ASP A 173 3.06 -2.10 6.71
CA ASP A 173 2.80 -1.64 8.07
C ASP A 173 1.35 -1.91 8.45
N SER A 174 1.12 -2.83 9.38
CA SER A 174 -0.19 -3.30 9.82
C SER A 174 -1.09 -3.81 8.68
N PRO A 175 -0.62 -4.81 7.87
CA PRO A 175 -1.39 -5.31 6.75
C PRO A 175 -2.58 -6.16 7.19
N TYR A 176 -3.66 -6.10 6.39
CA TYR A 176 -4.83 -6.97 6.47
C TYR A 176 -4.83 -7.99 5.32
N THR A 177 -5.53 -9.12 5.50
CA THR A 177 -5.66 -10.17 4.48
C THR A 177 -6.51 -9.71 3.30
N SER A 178 -7.67 -9.13 3.59
CA SER A 178 -8.53 -8.40 2.65
C SER A 178 -9.39 -7.40 3.40
N MET A 179 -9.88 -6.36 2.73
CA MET A 179 -10.88 -5.45 3.31
C MET A 179 -12.17 -6.20 3.65
N ALA A 180 -12.50 -7.25 2.89
CA ALA A 180 -13.65 -8.08 3.16
C ALA A 180 -13.49 -8.87 4.46
N ASP A 181 -12.33 -9.48 4.72
CA ASP A 181 -12.07 -10.20 5.96
C ASP A 181 -12.09 -9.26 7.17
N LEU A 182 -11.50 -8.06 7.01
CA LEU A 182 -11.48 -7.05 8.07
C LEU A 182 -12.91 -6.58 8.40
N ALA A 183 -13.72 -6.26 7.40
CA ALA A 183 -15.09 -5.83 7.60
C ALA A 183 -16.00 -6.96 8.12
N ALA A 184 -15.76 -8.23 7.74
CA ALA A 184 -16.53 -9.38 8.24
C ALA A 184 -16.35 -9.57 9.75
N LYS A 185 -15.23 -9.15 10.33
CA LYS A 185 -15.03 -9.16 11.79
C LYS A 185 -16.04 -8.26 12.50
N ASP A 186 -16.32 -7.07 11.94
CA ASP A 186 -17.21 -6.08 12.55
C ASP A 186 -18.67 -6.27 12.13
N TYR A 187 -18.90 -6.93 10.99
CA TYR A 187 -20.23 -7.20 10.43
C TYR A 187 -20.47 -8.68 10.13
N PRO A 188 -20.38 -9.59 11.15
CA PRO A 188 -20.46 -11.05 10.94
C PRO A 188 -21.82 -11.51 10.42
N TRP A 189 -22.86 -10.70 10.58
CA TRP A 189 -24.22 -10.96 10.12
C TRP A 189 -24.48 -10.59 8.65
N LEU A 190 -23.49 -9.94 7.97
CA LEU A 190 -23.55 -9.61 6.53
C LEU A 190 -22.68 -10.58 5.73
N PRO A 191 -23.08 -10.97 4.52
CA PRO A 191 -22.22 -11.70 3.59
C PRO A 191 -21.21 -10.76 2.91
N VAL A 192 -20.33 -10.12 3.73
CA VAL A 192 -19.42 -9.05 3.32
C VAL A 192 -18.61 -9.38 2.07
N PRO A 193 -18.01 -10.59 1.91
CA PRO A 193 -17.20 -10.90 0.73
C PRO A 193 -17.96 -10.84 -0.61
N ARG A 194 -19.30 -10.97 -0.56
CA ARG A 194 -20.16 -10.88 -1.76
C ARG A 194 -20.71 -9.49 -2.02
N LEU A 195 -20.75 -8.64 -0.99
CA LEU A 195 -21.34 -7.29 -1.07
C LEU A 195 -20.28 -6.21 -1.26
N LEU A 196 -19.04 -6.46 -0.82
CA LEU A 196 -17.99 -5.48 -0.85
C LEU A 196 -17.36 -5.38 -2.26
N TRP A 197 -17.33 -4.17 -2.82
CA TRP A 197 -16.76 -3.90 -4.15
C TRP A 197 -15.25 -3.71 -4.10
N ASP A 198 -14.77 -2.94 -3.12
CA ASP A 198 -13.36 -2.57 -2.97
C ASP A 198 -12.71 -3.51 -1.93
N GLN A 199 -12.26 -4.68 -2.36
CA GLN A 199 -11.85 -5.78 -1.47
C GLN A 199 -10.40 -5.71 -1.03
N PHE A 200 -9.52 -5.08 -1.81
CA PHE A 200 -8.08 -5.00 -1.54
C PHE A 200 -7.50 -6.34 -1.05
N GLU A 201 -7.63 -7.40 -1.85
CA GLU A 201 -7.23 -8.77 -1.51
C GLU A 201 -5.71 -8.93 -1.35
N THR A 202 -5.12 -8.39 -0.27
CA THR A 202 -3.68 -8.44 0.00
C THR A 202 -3.17 -9.87 -0.03
N ILE A 203 -3.91 -10.81 0.61
CA ILE A 203 -3.57 -12.23 0.69
C ILE A 203 -3.46 -12.92 -0.67
N ARG A 204 -4.20 -12.44 -1.67
CA ARG A 204 -4.17 -12.96 -3.03
C ARG A 204 -3.02 -12.37 -3.82
N HIS A 205 -2.81 -11.05 -3.69
CA HIS A 205 -1.83 -10.32 -4.47
C HIS A 205 -0.40 -10.54 -3.98
N ILE A 206 -0.18 -10.75 -2.67
CA ILE A 206 1.14 -11.01 -2.10
C ILE A 206 1.81 -12.26 -2.69
N LYS A 207 1.02 -13.26 -3.12
CA LYS A 207 1.49 -14.47 -3.81
C LYS A 207 2.12 -14.20 -5.18
N ARG A 208 1.95 -13.00 -5.72
CA ARG A 208 2.51 -12.57 -7.01
C ARG A 208 3.68 -11.62 -6.85
N VAL A 209 3.98 -11.20 -5.63
CA VAL A 209 5.13 -10.36 -5.30
C VAL A 209 6.38 -11.23 -5.27
N THR A 210 7.37 -10.89 -6.08
CA THR A 210 8.64 -11.63 -6.19
C THR A 210 9.80 -10.95 -5.48
N GLN A 211 9.59 -9.71 -5.03
CA GLN A 211 10.57 -8.91 -4.30
C GLN A 211 10.49 -9.23 -2.80
N PRO A 212 11.60 -9.08 -2.05
CA PRO A 212 11.59 -9.25 -0.60
C PRO A 212 10.54 -8.40 0.10
N VAL A 213 9.90 -8.95 1.13
CA VAL A 213 8.81 -8.34 1.87
C VAL A 213 9.20 -8.18 3.34
N LEU A 214 8.95 -7.00 3.89
CA LEU A 214 8.95 -6.74 5.33
C LEU A 214 7.52 -6.48 5.78
N VAL A 215 7.07 -7.22 6.77
CA VAL A 215 5.81 -6.96 7.48
C VAL A 215 6.14 -6.47 8.88
N ILE A 216 5.58 -5.33 9.28
CA ILE A 216 5.66 -4.81 10.65
C ILE A 216 4.26 -4.70 11.22
N HIS A 217 4.05 -5.06 12.51
CA HIS A 217 2.72 -5.11 13.10
C HIS A 217 2.75 -4.98 14.63
N GLY A 218 1.85 -4.18 15.20
CA GLY A 218 1.64 -4.11 16.65
C GLY A 218 0.89 -5.34 17.18
N GLN A 219 1.39 -5.95 18.27
CA GLN A 219 0.74 -7.13 18.85
C GLN A 219 -0.61 -6.82 19.53
N ALA A 220 -0.80 -5.56 19.96
CA ALA A 220 -2.04 -5.10 20.58
C ALA A 220 -2.98 -4.37 19.58
N ASP A 221 -2.75 -4.52 18.26
CA ASP A 221 -3.59 -3.93 17.23
C ASP A 221 -5.01 -4.52 17.26
N GLN A 222 -5.99 -3.70 17.67
CA GLN A 222 -7.40 -4.08 17.73
C GLN A 222 -8.16 -3.78 16.45
N LEU A 223 -7.62 -2.87 15.61
CA LEU A 223 -8.24 -2.52 14.33
C LEU A 223 -7.95 -3.59 13.30
N VAL A 224 -6.66 -3.89 13.07
CA VAL A 224 -6.21 -4.97 12.19
C VAL A 224 -5.50 -6.02 13.04
N PRO A 225 -6.13 -7.16 13.35
CA PRO A 225 -5.52 -8.18 14.20
C PRO A 225 -4.15 -8.63 13.66
N VAL A 226 -3.15 -8.73 14.53
CA VAL A 226 -1.78 -9.16 14.18
C VAL A 226 -1.75 -10.50 13.42
N ALA A 227 -2.74 -11.37 13.64
CA ALA A 227 -2.90 -12.62 12.91
C ALA A 227 -3.05 -12.42 11.40
N MET A 228 -3.60 -11.27 10.95
CA MET A 228 -3.66 -10.95 9.52
C MET A 228 -2.27 -10.64 8.96
N GLY A 229 -1.41 -9.94 9.72
CA GLY A 229 -0.01 -9.70 9.36
C GLY A 229 0.77 -11.01 9.24
N HIS A 230 0.58 -11.94 10.19
CA HIS A 230 1.15 -13.30 10.12
C HIS A 230 0.70 -14.04 8.87
N ALA A 231 -0.61 -14.00 8.55
CA ALA A 231 -1.16 -14.66 7.37
C ALA A 231 -0.59 -14.07 6.06
N VAL A 232 -0.47 -12.74 5.96
CA VAL A 232 0.12 -12.07 4.79
C VAL A 232 1.58 -12.45 4.62
N ALA A 233 2.39 -12.41 5.69
CA ALA A 233 3.79 -12.81 5.65
C ALA A 233 3.95 -14.28 5.23
N ALA A 234 3.14 -15.19 5.79
CA ALA A 234 3.17 -16.61 5.47
C ALA A 234 2.71 -16.94 4.03
N ALA A 235 1.87 -16.09 3.43
CA ALA A 235 1.39 -16.26 2.06
C ALA A 235 2.35 -15.69 0.99
N ALA A 236 3.35 -14.92 1.38
CA ALA A 236 4.36 -14.40 0.46
C ALA A 236 5.18 -15.54 -0.15
N VAL A 237 5.38 -15.49 -1.48
CA VAL A 237 6.25 -16.46 -2.20
C VAL A 237 7.72 -16.04 -2.12
N ALA A 238 7.96 -14.74 -2.08
CA ALA A 238 9.29 -14.18 -1.86
C ALA A 238 9.73 -14.29 -0.39
N GLU A 239 11.02 -14.04 -0.13
CA GLU A 239 11.54 -13.91 1.24
C GLU A 239 10.72 -12.86 2.00
N ALA A 240 10.07 -13.27 3.09
CA ALA A 240 9.28 -12.40 3.94
C ALA A 240 9.84 -12.38 5.36
N THR A 241 10.07 -11.17 5.88
CA THR A 241 10.43 -10.92 7.28
C THR A 241 9.21 -10.36 7.98
N LEU A 242 8.85 -10.92 9.14
CA LEU A 242 7.78 -10.39 10.00
C LEU A 242 8.39 -9.92 11.32
N LEU A 243 8.14 -8.65 11.66
CA LEU A 243 8.49 -8.07 12.95
C LEU A 243 7.21 -7.64 13.68
N THR A 244 7.06 -8.05 14.92
CA THR A 244 5.91 -7.66 15.75
C THR A 244 6.37 -6.93 16.99
N TYR A 245 5.62 -5.91 17.41
CA TYR A 245 5.99 -5.03 18.52
C TYR A 245 5.04 -5.24 19.69
N SER A 246 5.60 -5.72 20.81
CA SER A 246 4.83 -5.97 22.05
C SER A 246 4.28 -4.65 22.60
N GLY A 247 3.01 -4.62 22.97
CA GLY A 247 2.34 -3.44 23.49
C GLY A 247 1.95 -2.39 22.46
N ALA A 248 2.50 -2.44 21.24
CA ALA A 248 2.12 -1.53 20.17
C ALA A 248 0.72 -1.85 19.62
N THR A 249 -0.04 -0.80 19.36
CA THR A 249 -1.38 -0.85 18.75
C THR A 249 -1.31 -0.59 17.24
N HIS A 250 -2.40 -0.08 16.64
CA HIS A 250 -2.43 0.24 15.22
C HIS A 250 -1.60 1.52 14.93
N LEU A 251 -0.51 1.40 14.18
CA LEU A 251 0.34 2.50 13.70
C LEU A 251 1.10 3.30 14.78
N ASP A 252 1.21 2.82 16.01
CA ASP A 252 1.99 3.45 17.08
C ASP A 252 3.33 2.74 17.36
N HIS A 253 3.85 1.97 16.38
CA HIS A 253 5.09 1.22 16.56
C HIS A 253 6.37 2.08 16.44
N LEU A 254 6.28 3.35 16.02
CA LEU A 254 7.43 4.28 15.97
C LEU A 254 8.21 4.34 17.29
N PRO A 255 7.55 4.57 18.44
CA PRO A 255 8.23 4.55 19.75
C PRO A 255 8.85 3.19 20.10
N HIS A 256 8.46 2.12 19.41
CA HIS A 256 9.00 0.77 19.57
C HIS A 256 10.17 0.44 18.62
N GLY A 257 10.72 1.44 17.90
CA GLY A 257 11.87 1.28 17.03
C GLY A 257 11.56 0.72 15.63
N SER A 258 10.29 0.75 15.21
CA SER A 258 9.89 0.16 13.92
C SER A 258 10.61 0.78 12.72
N PHE A 259 10.89 2.07 12.73
CA PHE A 259 11.60 2.72 11.62
C PHE A 259 13.09 2.41 11.61
N ASP A 260 13.72 2.14 12.76
CA ASP A 260 15.10 1.65 12.82
C ASP A 260 15.20 0.24 12.21
N ASP A 261 14.17 -0.58 12.44
CA ASP A 261 14.09 -1.91 11.84
C ASP A 261 13.82 -1.86 10.34
N VAL A 262 12.94 -0.96 9.88
CA VAL A 262 12.68 -0.69 8.45
C VAL A 262 13.95 -0.21 7.76
N GLU A 263 14.66 0.77 8.33
CA GLU A 263 15.93 1.27 7.80
C GLU A 263 16.95 0.13 7.68
N ARG A 264 17.16 -0.62 8.76
CA ARG A 264 18.11 -1.75 8.79
C ARG A 264 17.77 -2.78 7.72
N TRP A 265 16.50 -3.13 7.57
CA TRP A 265 16.05 -4.08 6.55
C TRP A 265 16.32 -3.56 5.13
N ILE A 266 15.98 -2.30 4.84
CA ILE A 266 16.23 -1.68 3.53
C ILE A 266 17.71 -1.65 3.22
N LEU A 267 18.58 -1.22 4.15
CA LEU A 267 20.01 -1.15 3.93
C LEU A 267 20.64 -2.54 3.71
N GLN A 268 20.17 -3.57 4.42
CA GLN A 268 20.59 -4.95 4.19
C GLN A 268 20.15 -5.45 2.81
N LEU A 269 18.95 -5.12 2.37
CA LEU A 269 18.44 -5.47 1.04
C LEU A 269 19.32 -4.87 -0.07
N LEU A 270 19.62 -3.57 0.01
CA LEU A 270 20.49 -2.88 -0.95
C LEU A 270 21.90 -3.45 -0.97
N ALA A 271 22.47 -3.76 0.19
CA ALA A 271 23.79 -4.38 0.28
C ALA A 271 23.84 -5.77 -0.41
N ARG A 272 22.76 -6.57 -0.30
CA ARG A 272 22.63 -7.86 -1.01
C ARG A 272 22.55 -7.66 -2.52
N GLN A 273 21.81 -6.65 -3.00
CA GLN A 273 21.70 -6.34 -4.43
C GLN A 273 23.03 -5.93 -5.04
N VAL A 274 23.79 -5.07 -4.39
CA VAL A 274 25.13 -4.65 -4.82
C VAL A 274 26.07 -5.87 -4.91
N ARG A 275 26.09 -6.73 -3.89
CA ARG A 275 26.92 -7.96 -3.89
C ARG A 275 26.52 -8.94 -5.01
N ALA A 276 25.22 -9.02 -5.36
CA ALA A 276 24.76 -9.89 -6.44
C ALA A 276 25.19 -9.36 -7.82
N GLN A 277 25.21 -8.04 -8.00
CA GLN A 277 25.69 -7.41 -9.24
C GLN A 277 27.19 -7.56 -9.43
N THR A 278 27.99 -7.44 -8.37
CA THR A 278 29.46 -7.59 -8.43
C THR A 278 29.91 -9.05 -8.61
N LYS A 279 29.05 -10.03 -8.30
CA LYS A 279 29.35 -11.47 -8.48
C LYS A 279 28.93 -12.02 -9.84
N LYS A 280 28.26 -11.25 -10.73
CA LYS A 280 28.05 -11.70 -12.12
C LYS A 280 29.43 -11.82 -12.79
N PRO A 281 29.82 -13.00 -13.30
CA PRO A 281 31.08 -13.15 -14.01
C PRO A 281 31.06 -12.20 -15.21
N GLU A 282 32.18 -11.51 -15.38
CA GLU A 282 32.53 -10.79 -16.62
C GLU A 282 32.31 -11.77 -17.78
N VAL A 283 31.41 -11.46 -18.70
CA VAL A 283 31.25 -12.24 -19.92
C VAL A 283 32.60 -12.21 -20.62
N ALA A 284 33.26 -13.38 -20.71
CA ALA A 284 34.53 -13.51 -21.35
C ALA A 284 34.53 -12.83 -22.74
N PRO A 285 35.45 -11.92 -23.04
CA PRO A 285 35.57 -11.36 -24.36
C PRO A 285 36.09 -12.45 -25.30
N GLY A 286 35.33 -12.82 -26.33
CA GLY A 286 35.88 -13.64 -27.39
C GLY A 286 35.02 -14.81 -27.82
N LEU A 287 34.01 -14.54 -28.61
CA LEU A 287 33.64 -15.35 -29.73
C LEU A 287 33.35 -14.39 -30.90
N GLU A 288 34.42 -14.06 -31.65
CA GLU A 288 34.26 -13.43 -32.94
C GLU A 288 33.37 -14.32 -33.84
N PRO A 289 32.39 -13.75 -34.54
CA PRO A 289 31.58 -14.51 -35.47
C PRO A 289 32.50 -15.00 -36.61
N LYS A 290 32.59 -16.32 -36.77
CA LYS A 290 33.29 -16.93 -37.93
C LYS A 290 32.69 -16.38 -39.22
N PRO A 291 33.50 -16.00 -40.20
CA PRO A 291 33.01 -15.51 -41.49
C PRO A 291 32.19 -16.61 -42.21
N ILE A 292 31.02 -16.22 -42.68
CA ILE A 292 30.16 -17.07 -43.53
C ILE A 292 30.88 -17.23 -44.88
N VAL A 293 31.45 -18.41 -45.16
CA VAL A 293 31.94 -18.76 -46.48
C VAL A 293 30.69 -18.99 -47.35
N ARG A 294 30.44 -18.10 -48.31
CA ARG A 294 29.50 -18.34 -49.41
C ARG A 294 30.20 -19.29 -50.38
N LEU A 295 29.68 -20.51 -50.51
CA LEU A 295 29.99 -21.39 -51.62
C LEU A 295 29.17 -20.90 -52.80
N GLY A 296 29.86 -20.68 -53.93
CA GLY A 296 29.30 -20.27 -55.22
C GLY A 296 28.53 -21.41 -55.92
#